data_1cae4062bcaf42fc4cbb36db969d8381
#
_entry.id   1cae4062bcaf42fc4cbb36db969d8381
#
_cell.length_a   1.000
_cell.length_b   1.000
_cell.length_c   1.000
_cell.angle_alpha   90.00
_cell.angle_beta   90.00
_cell.angle_gamma   90.00
#
_symmetry.space_group_name_H-M   'P 1'
#
loop_
_entity.id
_entity.type
_entity.pdbx_description
1 polymer ?
#
loop_
_entity_poly.entity_id
_entity_poly.type
_entity_poly.pdbx_seq_one_letter_code
_entity_poly.pdbx_strand_id
1 'polypeptide(L)'
;MEKNLWDALHCISTTTELAVLAIYAEAVSYPYMKAIRAAKDKEQNMLDLGPFHHHVYDHMQKIINNPDILIRKDSSYLTATLDGNEWQNAAVVRKIWDLVPTLPHFKDLLVTFFKGAADTWKRFTSEFAPGGLIDEATAEEKDIAWMPATNDENEGALGSFRQLMH
;
A
#
# COMPACT_ATOMS: atom_id res chain seq x y z
N MET A 1 -12.67 17.37 -23.18
CA MET A 1 -12.05 16.76 -21.98
C MET A 1 -13.10 16.10 -21.09
N GLU A 2 -14.15 16.79 -20.68
CA GLU A 2 -15.23 16.25 -19.81
C GLU A 2 -15.92 14.99 -20.36
N LYS A 3 -16.26 14.96 -21.66
CA LYS A 3 -16.90 13.79 -22.27
C LYS A 3 -16.02 12.54 -22.19
N ASN A 4 -14.72 12.64 -22.47
CA ASN A 4 -13.82 11.49 -22.42
C ASN A 4 -13.65 10.96 -20.98
N LEU A 5 -13.62 11.86 -19.98
CA LEU A 5 -13.59 11.48 -18.57
C LEU A 5 -14.90 10.80 -18.17
N TRP A 6 -16.04 11.35 -18.60
CA TRP A 6 -17.36 10.76 -18.37
C TRP A 6 -17.44 9.34 -18.94
N ASP A 7 -17.07 9.19 -20.23
CA ASP A 7 -17.09 7.90 -20.92
C ASP A 7 -16.15 6.88 -20.22
N ALA A 8 -14.96 7.31 -19.77
CA ALA A 8 -14.03 6.47 -19.04
C ALA A 8 -14.60 6.00 -17.70
N LEU A 9 -15.23 6.89 -16.92
CA LEU A 9 -15.83 6.56 -15.62
C LEU A 9 -17.07 5.65 -15.74
N HIS A 10 -17.68 5.55 -16.94
CA HIS A 10 -18.78 4.64 -17.24
C HIS A 10 -18.31 3.36 -17.95
N CYS A 11 -17.02 3.24 -18.26
CA CYS A 11 -16.44 2.02 -18.78
C CYS A 11 -16.24 0.99 -17.65
N ILE A 12 -16.86 -0.17 -17.78
CA ILE A 12 -16.80 -1.24 -16.77
C ILE A 12 -15.35 -1.64 -16.47
N SER A 13 -14.51 -1.77 -17.49
CA SER A 13 -13.08 -2.11 -17.29
C SER A 13 -12.35 -1.06 -16.46
N THR A 14 -12.47 0.21 -16.86
CA THR A 14 -11.85 1.34 -16.13
C THR A 14 -12.35 1.43 -14.70
N THR A 15 -13.66 1.28 -14.50
CA THR A 15 -14.26 1.32 -13.15
C THR A 15 -13.76 0.16 -12.30
N THR A 16 -13.59 -1.04 -12.89
CA THR A 16 -13.05 -2.21 -12.20
C THR A 16 -11.60 -1.98 -11.75
N GLU A 17 -10.75 -1.45 -12.63
CA GLU A 17 -9.34 -1.13 -12.31
C GLU A 17 -9.25 -0.07 -11.21
N LEU A 18 -10.01 1.02 -11.33
CA LEU A 18 -10.03 2.08 -10.30
C LEU A 18 -10.51 1.57 -8.94
N ALA A 19 -11.53 0.70 -8.93
CA ALA A 19 -12.03 0.11 -7.70
C ALA A 19 -10.99 -0.83 -7.05
N VAL A 20 -10.24 -1.61 -7.85
CA VAL A 20 -9.13 -2.44 -7.35
C VAL A 20 -8.01 -1.58 -6.77
N LEU A 21 -7.61 -0.51 -7.46
CA LEU A 21 -6.58 0.42 -6.96
C LEU A 21 -7.03 1.10 -5.66
N ALA A 22 -8.28 1.53 -5.58
CA ALA A 22 -8.80 2.19 -4.40
C ALA A 22 -8.89 1.23 -3.19
N ILE A 23 -9.34 -0.01 -3.37
CA ILE A 23 -9.40 -0.97 -2.27
C ILE A 23 -8.00 -1.42 -1.83
N TYR A 24 -7.02 -1.52 -2.76
CA TYR A 24 -5.63 -1.77 -2.44
C TYR A 24 -5.03 -0.62 -1.60
N ALA A 25 -5.33 0.63 -1.96
CA ALA A 25 -4.88 1.79 -1.21
C ALA A 25 -5.39 1.75 0.24
N GLU A 26 -6.66 1.42 0.44
CA GLU A 26 -7.27 1.29 1.77
C GLU A 26 -6.72 0.11 2.57
N ALA A 27 -6.46 -1.03 1.91
CA ALA A 27 -6.01 -2.24 2.60
C ALA A 27 -4.51 -2.24 2.92
N VAL A 28 -3.68 -1.61 2.07
CA VAL A 28 -2.22 -1.71 2.14
C VAL A 28 -1.54 -0.35 2.15
N SER A 29 -1.78 0.51 1.12
CA SER A 29 -0.95 1.70 0.92
C SER A 29 -1.11 2.73 2.03
N TYR A 30 -2.34 3.07 2.42
CA TYR A 30 -2.58 4.05 3.48
C TYR A 30 -2.10 3.57 4.85
N PRO A 31 -2.40 2.33 5.29
CA PRO A 31 -1.84 1.79 6.52
C PRO A 31 -0.31 1.76 6.52
N TYR A 32 0.31 1.35 5.41
CA TYR A 32 1.75 1.36 5.26
C TYR A 32 2.34 2.77 5.42
N MET A 33 1.84 3.73 4.64
CA MET A 33 2.31 5.12 4.72
C MET A 33 2.10 5.75 6.08
N LYS A 34 0.98 5.42 6.74
CA LYS A 34 0.70 5.86 8.12
C LYS A 34 1.72 5.28 9.10
N ALA A 35 2.05 4.01 9.01
CA ALA A 35 3.03 3.36 9.87
C ALA A 35 4.43 3.97 9.69
N ILE A 36 4.88 4.18 8.45
CA ILE A 36 6.18 4.78 8.14
C ILE A 36 6.26 6.24 8.59
N ARG A 37 5.18 7.03 8.41
CA ARG A 37 5.14 8.45 8.78
C ARG A 37 4.85 8.72 10.25
N ALA A 38 4.19 7.80 10.96
CA ALA A 38 3.92 7.94 12.40
C ALA A 38 5.20 7.91 13.24
N ALA A 39 6.28 7.41 12.69
CA ALA A 39 7.59 7.36 13.32
C ALA A 39 8.32 8.72 13.38
N LYS A 40 7.65 9.84 13.03
CA LYS A 40 8.25 11.20 13.08
C LYS A 40 8.82 11.60 14.43
N ASP A 41 8.32 11.02 15.52
CA ASP A 41 8.81 11.29 16.89
C ASP A 41 9.91 10.30 17.36
N LYS A 42 10.23 9.31 16.53
CA LYS A 42 11.33 8.37 16.77
C LYS A 42 12.06 8.20 15.46
N GLU A 43 13.31 8.57 15.45
CA GLU A 43 14.24 8.32 14.35
C GLU A 43 14.22 6.85 13.93
N GLN A 44 13.20 6.46 13.12
CA GLN A 44 13.10 5.09 12.63
C GLN A 44 14.11 4.91 11.52
N ASN A 45 15.07 4.03 11.76
CA ASN A 45 16.02 3.63 10.75
C ASN A 45 15.31 2.78 9.67
N MET A 46 15.44 3.18 8.42
CA MET A 46 14.90 2.43 7.27
C MET A 46 15.42 0.97 7.27
N LEU A 47 16.65 0.75 7.73
CA LEU A 47 17.28 -0.57 7.75
C LEU A 47 16.64 -1.55 8.75
N ASP A 48 15.80 -1.06 9.67
CA ASP A 48 15.08 -1.89 10.64
C ASP A 48 13.67 -2.29 10.18
N LEU A 49 13.26 -1.90 8.97
CA LEU A 49 11.92 -2.18 8.43
C LEU A 49 11.71 -3.62 7.96
N GLY A 50 12.72 -4.49 8.01
CA GLY A 50 12.63 -5.88 7.55
C GLY A 50 11.39 -6.63 8.06
N PRO A 51 11.15 -6.70 9.39
CA PRO A 51 9.96 -7.37 9.93
C PRO A 51 8.64 -6.78 9.44
N PHE A 52 8.59 -5.45 9.25
CA PHE A 52 7.41 -4.78 8.73
C PHE A 52 7.19 -5.08 7.23
N HIS A 53 8.26 -5.16 6.44
CA HIS A 53 8.16 -5.56 5.03
C HIS A 53 7.66 -7.00 4.87
N HIS A 54 8.08 -7.92 5.74
CA HIS A 54 7.54 -9.28 5.78
C HIS A 54 6.04 -9.27 6.13
N HIS A 55 5.64 -8.49 7.13
CA HIS A 55 4.23 -8.36 7.51
C HIS A 55 3.35 -7.84 6.36
N VAL A 56 3.83 -6.87 5.58
CA VAL A 56 3.12 -6.36 4.37
C VAL A 56 2.95 -7.48 3.35
N TYR A 57 4.01 -8.24 3.09
CA TYR A 57 3.96 -9.37 2.16
C TYR A 57 2.94 -10.45 2.62
N ASP A 58 3.00 -10.84 3.88
CA ASP A 58 2.09 -11.84 4.45
C ASP A 58 0.63 -11.38 4.40
N HIS A 59 0.37 -10.08 4.65
CA HIS A 59 -0.95 -9.51 4.51
C HIS A 59 -1.47 -9.59 3.07
N MET A 60 -0.64 -9.27 2.07
CA MET A 60 -1.01 -9.44 0.67
C MET A 60 -1.29 -10.90 0.32
N GLN A 61 -0.48 -11.85 0.81
CA GLN A 61 -0.72 -13.29 0.62
C GLN A 61 -2.03 -13.76 1.24
N LYS A 62 -2.38 -13.25 2.43
CA LYS A 62 -3.67 -13.51 3.08
C LYS A 62 -4.84 -13.07 2.19
N ILE A 63 -4.75 -11.89 1.55
CA ILE A 63 -5.78 -11.38 0.65
C ILE A 63 -5.84 -12.21 -0.64
N ILE A 64 -4.69 -12.59 -1.22
CA ILE A 64 -4.63 -13.45 -2.41
C ILE A 64 -5.34 -14.78 -2.16
N ASN A 65 -5.11 -15.39 -0.99
CA ASN A 65 -5.69 -16.67 -0.61
C ASN A 65 -7.18 -16.57 -0.24
N ASN A 66 -7.60 -15.42 0.28
CA ASN A 66 -8.99 -15.16 0.65
C ASN A 66 -9.39 -13.72 0.32
N PRO A 67 -9.68 -13.40 -0.96
CA PRO A 67 -10.06 -12.06 -1.37
C PRO A 67 -11.39 -11.59 -0.78
N ASP A 68 -12.21 -12.50 -0.28
CA ASP A 68 -13.51 -12.20 0.33
C ASP A 68 -13.37 -11.31 1.58
N ILE A 69 -12.21 -11.28 2.23
CA ILE A 69 -11.93 -10.37 3.35
C ILE A 69 -11.94 -8.88 2.95
N LEU A 70 -11.83 -8.58 1.65
CA LEU A 70 -11.91 -7.20 1.13
C LEU A 70 -13.24 -6.89 0.43
N ILE A 71 -13.86 -7.88 -0.22
CA ILE A 71 -14.93 -7.61 -1.19
C ILE A 71 -16.34 -7.84 -0.64
N ARG A 72 -16.48 -8.46 0.51
CA ARG A 72 -17.79 -8.68 1.13
C ARG A 72 -18.25 -7.44 1.88
N LYS A 73 -19.55 -7.16 1.84
CA LYS A 73 -20.17 -6.02 2.57
C LYS A 73 -20.03 -6.08 4.10
N ASP A 74 -19.80 -7.27 4.63
CA ASP A 74 -19.56 -7.55 6.05
C ASP A 74 -18.07 -7.64 6.41
N SER A 75 -17.18 -7.31 5.47
CA SER A 75 -15.73 -7.31 5.71
C SER A 75 -15.34 -6.31 6.79
N SER A 76 -14.53 -6.80 7.74
CA SER A 76 -14.03 -5.98 8.84
C SER A 76 -12.65 -5.41 8.52
N TYR A 77 -12.45 -4.13 8.80
CA TYR A 77 -11.14 -3.50 8.72
C TYR A 77 -10.10 -4.21 9.60
N LEU A 78 -10.52 -4.79 10.74
CA LEU A 78 -9.63 -5.54 11.63
C LEU A 78 -8.85 -6.66 10.93
N THR A 79 -9.40 -7.22 9.87
CA THR A 79 -8.79 -8.31 9.11
C THR A 79 -8.36 -7.91 7.69
N ALA A 80 -8.93 -6.85 7.17
CA ALA A 80 -8.80 -6.42 5.79
C ALA A 80 -7.74 -5.35 5.58
N THR A 81 -7.46 -4.51 6.59
CA THR A 81 -6.37 -3.53 6.53
C THR A 81 -5.08 -4.09 7.13
N LEU A 82 -3.95 -3.62 6.64
CA LEU A 82 -2.61 -4.03 7.09
C LEU A 82 -2.39 -3.78 8.59
N ASP A 83 -2.93 -2.68 9.11
CA ASP A 83 -2.75 -2.22 10.49
C ASP A 83 -3.94 -2.56 11.42
N GLY A 84 -5.00 -3.19 10.90
CA GLY A 84 -6.21 -3.50 11.65
C GLY A 84 -7.02 -2.28 12.09
N ASN A 85 -6.71 -1.09 11.60
CA ASN A 85 -7.41 0.14 11.91
C ASN A 85 -8.53 0.43 10.91
N GLU A 86 -9.42 1.37 11.28
CA GLU A 86 -10.53 1.80 10.43
C GLU A 86 -10.06 2.27 9.05
N TRP A 87 -10.93 2.03 8.06
CA TRP A 87 -10.71 2.50 6.69
C TRP A 87 -10.48 4.00 6.67
N GLN A 88 -9.46 4.47 5.98
CA GLN A 88 -9.21 5.90 5.82
C GLN A 88 -10.37 6.59 5.10
N ASN A 89 -10.96 5.93 4.10
CA ASN A 89 -12.09 6.41 3.33
C ASN A 89 -13.21 5.36 3.31
N ALA A 90 -13.84 5.12 4.46
CA ALA A 90 -14.90 4.12 4.60
C ALA A 90 -16.07 4.29 3.60
N ALA A 91 -16.34 5.52 3.14
CA ALA A 91 -17.35 5.79 2.12
C ALA A 91 -16.96 5.20 0.75
N VAL A 92 -15.66 5.27 0.40
CA VAL A 92 -15.13 4.68 -0.84
C VAL A 92 -15.25 3.17 -0.78
N VAL A 93 -14.86 2.55 0.33
CA VAL A 93 -14.95 1.10 0.51
C VAL A 93 -16.40 0.62 0.38
N ARG A 94 -17.34 1.28 1.05
CA ARG A 94 -18.78 0.97 0.91
C ARG A 94 -19.26 1.09 -0.54
N LYS A 95 -18.83 2.13 -1.24
CA LYS A 95 -19.19 2.32 -2.66
C LYS A 95 -18.62 1.21 -3.54
N ILE A 96 -17.40 0.75 -3.28
CA ILE A 96 -16.81 -0.39 -3.99
C ILE A 96 -17.65 -1.64 -3.75
N TRP A 97 -18.02 -1.96 -2.50
CA TRP A 97 -18.88 -3.12 -2.21
C TRP A 97 -20.23 -3.08 -2.94
N ASP A 98 -20.80 -1.88 -3.11
CA ASP A 98 -22.05 -1.72 -3.89
C ASP A 98 -21.83 -1.94 -5.39
N LEU A 99 -20.64 -1.62 -5.90
CA LEU A 99 -20.29 -1.81 -7.30
C LEU A 99 -19.88 -3.25 -7.65
N VAL A 100 -19.30 -4.01 -6.72
CA VAL A 100 -18.81 -5.37 -6.95
C VAL A 100 -19.79 -6.26 -7.73
N PRO A 101 -21.11 -6.29 -7.43
CA PRO A 101 -22.06 -7.10 -8.20
C PRO A 101 -22.19 -6.71 -9.68
N THR A 102 -21.81 -5.49 -10.04
CA THR A 102 -21.86 -4.97 -11.41
C THR A 102 -20.52 -5.09 -12.16
N LEU A 103 -19.48 -5.57 -11.48
CA LEU A 103 -18.11 -5.68 -11.99
C LEU A 103 -17.70 -7.17 -12.08
N PRO A 104 -18.05 -7.87 -13.19
CA PRO A 104 -17.95 -9.33 -13.26
C PRO A 104 -16.54 -9.89 -13.11
N HIS A 105 -15.50 -9.10 -13.39
CA HIS A 105 -14.09 -9.51 -13.30
C HIS A 105 -13.37 -8.92 -12.08
N PHE A 106 -14.09 -8.30 -11.15
CA PHE A 106 -13.48 -7.58 -10.04
C PHE A 106 -12.61 -8.49 -9.15
N LYS A 107 -13.13 -9.65 -8.77
CA LYS A 107 -12.42 -10.60 -7.90
C LYS A 107 -11.13 -11.12 -8.56
N ASP A 108 -11.20 -11.49 -9.83
CA ASP A 108 -10.06 -12.05 -10.56
C ASP A 108 -8.98 -10.96 -10.76
N LEU A 109 -9.40 -9.75 -11.12
CA LEU A 109 -8.49 -8.62 -11.27
C LEU A 109 -7.86 -8.24 -9.93
N LEU A 110 -8.63 -8.22 -8.84
CA LEU A 110 -8.11 -7.97 -7.49
C LEU A 110 -7.00 -8.97 -7.13
N VAL A 111 -7.27 -10.26 -7.28
CA VAL A 111 -6.27 -11.31 -6.99
C VAL A 111 -5.03 -11.16 -7.86
N THR A 112 -5.22 -10.90 -9.16
CA THR A 112 -4.10 -10.71 -10.10
C THR A 112 -3.26 -9.49 -9.74
N PHE A 113 -3.92 -8.38 -9.38
CA PHE A 113 -3.26 -7.16 -8.93
C PHE A 113 -2.44 -7.40 -7.66
N PHE A 114 -3.03 -8.05 -6.64
CA PHE A 114 -2.31 -8.36 -5.40
C PHE A 114 -1.13 -9.31 -5.62
N LYS A 115 -1.22 -10.27 -6.53
CA LYS A 115 -0.08 -11.12 -6.93
C LYS A 115 1.06 -10.28 -7.52
N GLY A 116 0.76 -9.41 -8.48
CA GLY A 116 1.75 -8.51 -9.07
C GLY A 116 2.35 -7.55 -8.05
N ALA A 117 1.54 -7.02 -7.12
CA ALA A 117 2.00 -6.18 -6.02
C ALA A 117 2.93 -6.95 -5.07
N ALA A 118 2.59 -8.18 -4.68
CA ALA A 118 3.40 -9.03 -3.81
C ALA A 118 4.74 -9.40 -4.47
N ASP A 119 4.74 -9.75 -5.76
CA ASP A 119 5.96 -10.06 -6.50
C ASP A 119 6.87 -8.81 -6.61
N THR A 120 6.27 -7.66 -6.86
CA THR A 120 6.99 -6.38 -6.89
C THR A 120 7.56 -6.04 -5.53
N TRP A 121 6.76 -6.20 -4.46
CA TRP A 121 7.18 -5.98 -3.08
C TRP A 121 8.38 -6.85 -2.72
N LYS A 122 8.29 -8.14 -2.97
CA LYS A 122 9.38 -9.11 -2.73
C LYS A 122 10.67 -8.71 -3.44
N ARG A 123 10.57 -8.23 -4.68
CA ARG A 123 11.74 -7.78 -5.44
C ARG A 123 12.39 -6.54 -4.83
N PHE A 124 11.60 -5.55 -4.40
CA PHE A 124 12.12 -4.31 -3.82
C PHE A 124 12.57 -4.44 -2.37
N THR A 125 12.13 -5.49 -1.67
CA THR A 125 12.53 -5.77 -0.29
C THR A 125 13.47 -6.96 -0.18
N SER A 126 14.11 -7.38 -1.27
CA SER A 126 14.97 -8.57 -1.32
C SER A 126 16.18 -8.48 -0.39
N GLU A 127 16.70 -7.27 -0.12
CA GLU A 127 17.82 -7.04 0.80
C GLU A 127 17.46 -7.26 2.28
N PHE A 128 16.17 -7.22 2.62
CA PHE A 128 15.64 -7.54 3.93
C PHE A 128 15.26 -9.03 4.10
N ALA A 129 15.28 -9.79 3.01
CA ALA A 129 14.98 -11.21 3.06
C ALA A 129 16.16 -12.00 3.65
N PRO A 130 15.92 -13.22 4.22
CA PRO A 130 16.98 -14.05 4.78
C PRO A 130 18.16 -14.21 3.82
N GLY A 131 19.37 -13.86 4.28
CA GLY A 131 20.60 -13.83 3.47
C GLY A 131 20.79 -12.57 2.61
N GLY A 132 19.91 -11.59 2.74
CA GLY A 132 20.07 -10.27 2.09
C GLY A 132 21.03 -9.36 2.87
N LEU A 133 21.59 -8.36 2.19
CA LEU A 133 22.62 -7.49 2.78
C LEU A 133 22.15 -6.76 4.06
N ILE A 134 20.88 -6.35 4.11
CA ILE A 134 20.31 -5.66 5.27
C ILE A 134 19.95 -6.67 6.39
N ASP A 135 19.52 -7.87 6.01
CA ASP A 135 19.21 -8.94 6.96
C ASP A 135 20.48 -9.38 7.72
N GLU A 136 21.59 -9.54 7.00
CA GLU A 136 22.89 -9.97 7.56
C GLU A 136 23.64 -8.85 8.31
N ALA A 137 23.26 -7.58 8.10
CA ALA A 137 23.92 -6.45 8.74
C ALA A 137 23.69 -6.45 10.26
N THR A 138 24.77 -6.22 11.00
CA THR A 138 24.73 -6.07 12.45
C THR A 138 24.02 -4.80 12.90
N ALA A 139 23.60 -4.73 14.15
CA ALA A 139 22.98 -3.53 14.72
C ALA A 139 23.91 -2.31 14.61
N GLU A 140 25.22 -2.50 14.86
CA GLU A 140 26.22 -1.44 14.76
C GLU A 140 26.36 -0.92 13.32
N GLU A 141 26.36 -1.80 12.33
CA GLU A 141 26.41 -1.41 10.91
C GLU A 141 25.16 -0.64 10.50
N LYS A 142 23.99 -1.08 10.97
CA LYS A 142 22.72 -0.37 10.71
C LYS A 142 22.68 1.01 11.37
N ASP A 143 23.23 1.16 12.57
CA ASP A 143 23.34 2.44 13.26
C ASP A 143 24.29 3.41 12.55
N ILE A 144 25.43 2.91 12.06
CA ILE A 144 26.39 3.72 11.26
C ILE A 144 25.79 4.14 9.92
N ALA A 145 25.05 3.24 9.27
CA ALA A 145 24.43 3.48 7.97
C ALA A 145 23.02 4.06 8.10
N TRP A 146 22.65 4.61 9.25
CA TRP A 146 21.32 5.11 9.53
C TRP A 146 20.78 6.00 8.41
N MET A 147 19.53 5.77 8.03
CA MET A 147 18.79 6.62 7.10
C MET A 147 17.30 6.68 7.47
N PRO A 148 16.64 7.82 7.21
CA PRO A 148 15.22 7.98 7.53
C PRO A 148 14.36 7.03 6.69
N ALA A 149 13.25 6.57 7.27
CA ALA A 149 12.30 5.68 6.59
C ALA A 149 11.50 6.38 5.48
N THR A 150 11.52 7.71 5.40
CA THR A 150 10.85 8.50 4.35
C THR A 150 11.78 9.55 3.76
N ASN A 151 11.46 9.99 2.54
CA ASN A 151 12.16 11.09 1.86
C ASN A 151 11.44 12.45 2.05
N ASP A 152 10.49 12.54 2.98
CA ASP A 152 9.63 13.70 3.18
C ASP A 152 10.43 15.00 3.45
N GLU A 153 11.55 14.91 4.15
CA GLU A 153 12.42 16.08 4.43
C GLU A 153 13.10 16.62 3.16
N ASN A 154 13.62 15.74 2.32
CA ASN A 154 14.24 16.12 1.06
C ASN A 154 13.21 16.69 0.08
N GLU A 155 12.01 16.11 0.01
CA GLU A 155 10.91 16.61 -0.81
C GLU A 155 10.44 18.00 -0.31
N GLY A 156 10.36 18.20 0.99
CA GLY A 156 10.05 19.49 1.61
C GLY A 156 11.09 20.56 1.28
N ALA A 157 12.38 20.22 1.35
CA ALA A 157 13.47 21.13 0.99
C ALA A 157 13.45 21.52 -0.50
N LEU A 158 13.25 20.53 -1.39
CA LEU A 158 13.12 20.78 -2.83
C LEU A 158 11.89 21.61 -3.17
N GLY A 159 10.76 21.37 -2.49
CA GLY A 159 9.53 22.16 -2.63
C GLY A 159 9.75 23.62 -2.23
N SER A 160 10.42 23.87 -1.11
CA SER A 160 10.76 25.22 -0.64
C SER A 160 11.71 25.93 -1.59
N PHE A 161 12.74 25.23 -2.09
CA PHE A 161 13.66 25.78 -3.07
C PHE A 161 12.95 26.18 -4.37
N ARG A 162 12.02 25.35 -4.85
CA ARG A 162 11.21 25.65 -6.04
C ARG A 162 10.35 26.92 -5.87
N GLN A 163 9.80 27.14 -4.67
CA GLN A 163 9.02 28.36 -4.38
C GLN A 163 9.89 29.63 -4.35
N LEU A 164 11.17 29.52 -3.95
CA LEU A 164 12.11 30.65 -3.94
C LEU A 164 12.59 31.06 -5.33
N MET A 165 12.43 30.17 -6.33
CA MET A 165 12.85 30.41 -7.72
C MET A 165 11.76 31.02 -8.61
N HIS A 166 10.56 31.23 -8.06
CA HIS A 166 9.41 31.89 -8.71
C HIS A 166 9.06 33.20 -8.00
#